data_3d23beea0ce148c60b9b25dc31174ab3
#
_entry.id   3d23beea0ce148c60b9b25dc31174ab3
#
_cell.length_a   1.000
_cell.length_b   1.000
_cell.length_c   1.000
_cell.angle_alpha   90.00
_cell.angle_beta   90.00
_cell.angle_gamma   90.00
#
_symmetry.space_group_name_H-M   'P 1'
#
loop_
_entity.id
_entity.type
_entity.pdbx_description
1 polymer ?
#
loop_
_entity_poly.entity_id
_entity_poly.type
_entity_poly.pdbx_seq_one_letter_code
_entity_poly.pdbx_strand_id
1 'polypeptide(L)'
;MGAWGYGCLENDTALDFIGYLENYKGKEPSLKKILREMEYDAEYVDSDVDAEILALAAVILNQEKIIEFTEITEEVPYLPHTKDDIKVLKEQIEDIVANSESHELYELWEETEAEDFNEWKQEVEDLAEA
;
A
#
# COMPACT_ATOMS: atom_id res chain seq x y z
N MET A 1 9.95 9.33 10.11
CA MET A 1 9.11 8.59 9.17
C MET A 1 8.89 7.11 9.54
N GLY A 2 9.32 6.54 10.58
CA GLY A 2 9.04 5.17 11.01
C GLY A 2 9.36 4.05 9.99
N ALA A 3 10.08 4.38 8.93
CA ALA A 3 10.48 3.41 7.91
C ALA A 3 11.93 2.98 8.13
N TRP A 4 12.19 1.67 7.96
CA TRP A 4 13.54 1.11 8.07
C TRP A 4 14.04 0.50 6.77
N GLY A 5 13.29 0.65 5.70
CA GLY A 5 13.64 0.18 4.37
C GLY A 5 12.76 0.79 3.31
N TYR A 6 12.96 0.40 2.07
CA TYR A 6 12.24 0.93 0.91
C TYR A 6 10.99 0.11 0.57
N GLY A 7 10.88 -1.09 1.09
CA GLY A 7 9.79 -2.00 0.77
C GLY A 7 8.45 -1.53 1.34
N CYS A 8 7.37 -1.92 0.69
CA CYS A 8 6.03 -1.50 1.05
C CYS A 8 5.58 -1.95 2.45
N LEU A 9 6.25 -2.94 3.04
CA LEU A 9 5.96 -3.42 4.39
C LEU A 9 7.05 -3.06 5.40
N GLU A 10 8.03 -2.27 5.01
CA GLU A 10 9.16 -1.91 5.85
C GLU A 10 8.95 -0.58 6.58
N ASN A 11 7.77 -0.41 7.17
CA ASN A 11 7.43 0.75 7.99
C ASN A 11 6.33 0.39 8.99
N ASP A 12 6.24 1.18 10.06
CA ASP A 12 5.29 0.93 11.15
C ASP A 12 3.83 1.00 10.69
N THR A 13 3.50 1.96 9.85
CA THR A 13 2.12 2.16 9.36
C THR A 13 1.64 0.94 8.58
N ALA A 14 2.50 0.40 7.71
CA ALA A 14 2.15 -0.78 6.92
C ALA A 14 1.92 -1.99 7.82
N LEU A 15 2.78 -2.21 8.82
CA LEU A 15 2.63 -3.34 9.75
C LEU A 15 1.39 -3.18 10.63
N ASP A 16 1.07 -1.96 11.06
CA ASP A 16 -0.16 -1.68 11.80
C ASP A 16 -1.39 -2.01 10.93
N PHE A 17 -1.33 -1.70 9.65
CA PHE A 17 -2.40 -2.02 8.71
C PHE A 17 -2.57 -3.53 8.55
N ILE A 18 -1.48 -4.29 8.46
CA ILE A 18 -1.53 -5.75 8.41
C ILE A 18 -2.20 -6.29 9.69
N GLY A 19 -1.83 -5.75 10.85
CA GLY A 19 -2.47 -6.10 12.12
C GLY A 19 -3.97 -5.77 12.14
N TYR A 20 -4.36 -4.66 11.56
CA TYR A 20 -5.77 -4.28 11.40
C TYR A 20 -6.52 -5.35 10.58
N LEU A 21 -5.94 -5.83 9.49
CA LEU A 21 -6.55 -6.86 8.66
C LEU A 21 -6.62 -8.21 9.39
N GLU A 22 -5.56 -8.57 10.13
CA GLU A 22 -5.55 -9.82 10.91
C GLU A 22 -6.68 -9.86 11.95
N ASN A 23 -7.04 -8.71 12.49
CA ASN A 23 -8.05 -8.55 13.52
C ASN A 23 -9.32 -7.89 13.00
N TYR A 24 -9.57 -8.01 11.69
CA TYR A 24 -10.68 -7.32 11.04
C TYR A 24 -12.02 -7.65 11.71
N LYS A 25 -12.72 -6.62 12.17
CA LYS A 25 -13.98 -6.76 12.91
C LYS A 25 -15.22 -6.70 12.04
N GLY A 26 -15.08 -6.28 10.79
CA GLY A 26 -16.17 -6.25 9.84
C GLY A 26 -16.53 -7.64 9.35
N LYS A 27 -17.66 -7.75 8.66
CA LYS A 27 -18.09 -9.02 8.05
C LYS A 27 -17.72 -9.01 6.58
N GLU A 28 -17.31 -10.18 6.07
CA GLU A 28 -17.05 -10.40 4.65
C GLU A 28 -16.09 -9.35 4.05
N PRO A 29 -14.84 -9.28 4.54
CA PRO A 29 -13.88 -8.32 3.99
C PRO A 29 -13.65 -8.57 2.50
N SER A 30 -13.46 -7.49 1.75
CA SER A 30 -13.12 -7.55 0.33
C SER A 30 -12.22 -6.37 0.00
N LEU A 31 -11.49 -6.46 -1.11
CA LEU A 31 -10.63 -5.35 -1.54
C LEU A 31 -11.43 -4.05 -1.66
N LYS A 32 -12.59 -4.10 -2.30
CA LYS A 32 -13.46 -2.94 -2.47
C LYS A 32 -13.89 -2.33 -1.14
N LYS A 33 -14.25 -3.18 -0.17
CA LYS A 33 -14.69 -2.72 1.15
C LYS A 33 -13.55 -2.05 1.91
N ILE A 34 -12.35 -2.63 1.88
CA ILE A 34 -11.18 -2.05 2.53
C ILE A 34 -10.83 -0.71 1.89
N LEU A 35 -10.85 -0.61 0.57
CA LEU A 35 -10.61 0.66 -0.12
C LEU A 35 -11.60 1.74 0.27
N ARG A 36 -12.87 1.37 0.48
CA ARG A 36 -13.91 2.31 0.92
C ARG A 36 -13.69 2.81 2.35
N GLU A 37 -13.15 1.95 3.21
CA GLU A 37 -12.89 2.29 4.60
C GLU A 37 -11.69 3.21 4.76
N MET A 38 -10.83 3.28 3.76
CA MET A 38 -9.72 4.23 3.74
C MET A 38 -10.25 5.62 3.45
N GLU A 39 -9.79 6.60 4.22
CA GLU A 39 -10.19 8.00 4.02
C GLU A 39 -9.33 8.65 2.93
N TYR A 40 -9.46 8.13 1.71
CA TYR A 40 -8.66 8.62 0.58
C TYR A 40 -9.21 9.95 0.07
N ASP A 41 -8.38 10.99 0.19
CA ASP A 41 -8.68 12.32 -0.34
C ASP A 41 -7.78 12.55 -1.56
N ALA A 42 -8.38 12.59 -2.75
CA ALA A 42 -7.63 12.73 -4.00
C ALA A 42 -6.93 14.09 -4.16
N GLU A 43 -7.30 15.10 -3.39
CA GLU A 43 -6.65 16.41 -3.44
C GLU A 43 -5.29 16.38 -2.75
N TYR A 44 -5.22 15.73 -1.59
CA TYR A 44 -3.95 15.54 -0.88
C TYR A 44 -4.05 14.30 0.01
N VAL A 45 -3.20 13.32 -0.27
CA VAL A 45 -3.22 12.03 0.42
C VAL A 45 -2.15 12.01 1.51
N ASP A 46 -2.57 11.73 2.75
CA ASP A 46 -1.64 11.60 3.88
C ASP A 46 -0.70 10.43 3.67
N SER A 47 0.51 10.52 4.24
CA SER A 47 1.51 9.46 4.14
C SER A 47 1.01 8.12 4.70
N ASP A 48 0.20 8.16 5.75
CA ASP A 48 -0.36 6.94 6.34
C ASP A 48 -1.29 6.22 5.37
N VAL A 49 -2.15 6.97 4.66
CA VAL A 49 -3.06 6.38 3.66
C VAL A 49 -2.28 5.79 2.50
N ASP A 50 -1.25 6.49 2.01
CA ASP A 50 -0.39 5.97 0.94
C ASP A 50 0.31 4.68 1.39
N ALA A 51 0.84 4.64 2.61
CA ALA A 51 1.49 3.45 3.15
C ALA A 51 0.51 2.28 3.27
N GLU A 52 -0.73 2.54 3.66
CA GLU A 52 -1.77 1.53 3.74
C GLU A 52 -2.15 0.99 2.36
N ILE A 53 -2.21 1.85 1.35
CA ILE A 53 -2.48 1.44 -0.04
C ILE A 53 -1.38 0.51 -0.54
N LEU A 54 -0.12 0.84 -0.29
CA LEU A 54 1.01 0.01 -0.68
C LEU A 54 0.98 -1.34 0.05
N ALA A 55 0.64 -1.33 1.35
CA ALA A 55 0.51 -2.56 2.13
C ALA A 55 -0.65 -3.43 1.61
N LEU A 56 -1.75 -2.81 1.23
CA LEU A 56 -2.89 -3.52 0.66
C LEU A 56 -2.52 -4.21 -0.66
N ALA A 57 -1.73 -3.53 -1.50
CA ALA A 57 -1.22 -4.13 -2.72
C ALA A 57 -0.36 -5.35 -2.41
N ALA A 58 0.48 -5.29 -1.37
CA ALA A 58 1.28 -6.43 -0.95
C ALA A 58 0.39 -7.59 -0.52
N VAL A 59 -0.69 -7.32 0.21
CA VAL A 59 -1.65 -8.36 0.63
C VAL A 59 -2.25 -9.06 -0.58
N ILE A 60 -2.68 -8.31 -1.59
CA ILE A 60 -3.27 -8.88 -2.80
C ILE A 60 -2.24 -9.74 -3.55
N LEU A 61 -1.01 -9.23 -3.73
CA LEU A 61 0.04 -9.98 -4.42
C LEU A 61 0.41 -11.27 -3.67
N ASN A 62 0.41 -11.22 -2.35
CA ASN A 62 0.70 -12.37 -1.50
C ASN A 62 -0.40 -13.42 -1.59
N GLN A 63 -1.66 -13.03 -1.53
CA GLN A 63 -2.78 -13.99 -1.60
C GLN A 63 -2.91 -14.64 -2.98
N GLU A 64 -2.53 -13.91 -4.03
CA GLU A 64 -2.53 -14.42 -5.40
C GLU A 64 -1.24 -15.19 -5.73
N LYS A 65 -0.32 -15.28 -4.79
CA LYS A 65 0.97 -15.98 -4.92
C LYS A 65 1.87 -15.43 -6.02
N ILE A 66 1.74 -14.14 -6.29
CA ILE A 66 2.60 -13.45 -7.25
C ILE A 66 3.92 -13.06 -6.56
N ILE A 67 3.83 -12.50 -5.35
CA ILE A 67 4.99 -12.16 -4.51
C ILE A 67 4.66 -12.60 -3.09
N GLU A 68 5.59 -13.29 -2.43
CA GLU A 68 5.42 -13.71 -1.04
C GLU A 68 6.06 -12.69 -0.11
N PHE A 69 5.33 -12.29 0.94
CA PHE A 69 5.81 -11.40 1.98
C PHE A 69 5.76 -12.10 3.33
N THR A 70 6.89 -12.18 4.01
CA THR A 70 6.99 -12.86 5.31
C THR A 70 6.19 -12.15 6.40
N GLU A 71 5.98 -10.84 6.26
CA GLU A 71 5.21 -10.02 7.21
C GLU A 71 3.71 -10.31 7.15
N ILE A 72 3.23 -10.92 6.06
CA ILE A 72 1.82 -11.26 5.89
C ILE A 72 1.59 -12.69 6.35
N THR A 73 0.80 -12.85 7.42
CA THR A 73 0.55 -14.15 8.04
C THR A 73 -0.74 -14.78 7.51
N GLU A 74 -0.98 -16.04 7.87
CA GLU A 74 -2.20 -16.75 7.53
C GLU A 74 -3.44 -16.16 8.20
N GLU A 75 -3.25 -15.32 9.22
CA GLU A 75 -4.34 -14.66 9.93
C GLU A 75 -4.98 -13.53 9.12
N VAL A 76 -4.29 -13.02 8.10
CA VAL A 76 -4.87 -12.02 7.19
C VAL A 76 -5.93 -12.69 6.33
N PRO A 77 -7.18 -12.20 6.37
CA PRO A 77 -8.25 -12.83 5.59
C PRO A 77 -8.03 -12.66 4.09
N TYR A 78 -8.50 -13.63 3.32
CA TYR A 78 -8.51 -13.50 1.87
C TYR A 78 -9.45 -12.37 1.48
N LEU A 79 -9.00 -11.48 0.59
CA LEU A 79 -9.79 -10.34 0.10
C LEU A 79 -10.28 -10.61 -1.32
N PRO A 80 -11.55 -11.03 -1.48
CA PRO A 80 -12.14 -11.17 -2.82
C PRO A 80 -12.08 -9.84 -3.56
N HIS A 81 -11.88 -9.90 -4.87
CA HIS A 81 -11.76 -8.70 -5.69
C HIS A 81 -12.14 -8.98 -7.15
N THR A 82 -12.50 -7.94 -7.87
CA THR A 82 -12.75 -7.99 -9.31
C THR A 82 -11.56 -7.37 -10.04
N LYS A 83 -11.57 -7.47 -11.38
CA LYS A 83 -10.55 -6.80 -12.19
C LYS A 83 -10.63 -5.28 -12.04
N ASP A 84 -11.84 -4.75 -11.87
CA ASP A 84 -12.04 -3.30 -11.67
C ASP A 84 -11.44 -2.86 -10.33
N ASP A 85 -11.58 -3.67 -9.29
CA ASP A 85 -11.00 -3.36 -7.98
C ASP A 85 -9.47 -3.28 -8.07
N ILE A 86 -8.85 -4.22 -8.79
CA ILE A 86 -7.41 -4.22 -9.01
C ILE A 86 -6.98 -2.98 -9.81
N LYS A 87 -7.76 -2.61 -10.82
CA LYS A 87 -7.49 -1.43 -11.63
C LYS A 87 -7.48 -0.15 -10.78
N VAL A 88 -8.47 0.00 -9.90
CA VAL A 88 -8.54 1.14 -8.98
C VAL A 88 -7.31 1.18 -8.09
N LEU A 89 -6.94 0.04 -7.51
CA LEU A 89 -5.76 -0.04 -6.63
C LEU A 89 -4.49 0.34 -7.38
N LYS A 90 -4.29 -0.19 -8.58
CA LYS A 90 -3.11 0.14 -9.39
C LYS A 90 -3.06 1.62 -9.76
N GLU A 91 -4.19 2.21 -10.10
CA GLU A 91 -4.26 3.64 -10.41
C GLU A 91 -3.85 4.48 -9.21
N GLN A 92 -4.27 4.09 -8.00
CA GLN A 92 -3.88 4.79 -6.77
C GLN A 92 -2.39 4.67 -6.50
N ILE A 93 -1.80 3.49 -6.74
CA ILE A 93 -0.35 3.28 -6.56
C ILE A 93 0.44 4.13 -7.57
N GLU A 94 0.04 4.10 -8.83
CA GLU A 94 0.69 4.87 -9.88
C GLU A 94 0.61 6.38 -9.60
N ASP A 95 -0.50 6.84 -9.03
CA ASP A 95 -0.72 8.24 -8.70
C ASP A 95 0.29 8.75 -7.67
N ILE A 96 0.76 7.90 -6.76
CA ILE A 96 1.73 8.28 -5.73
C ILE A 96 2.99 8.89 -6.35
N VAL A 97 3.47 8.32 -7.47
CA VAL A 97 4.68 8.79 -8.14
C VAL A 97 4.39 9.68 -9.35
N ALA A 98 3.16 9.66 -9.88
CA ALA A 98 2.76 10.48 -11.01
C ALA A 98 2.28 11.88 -10.61
N ASN A 99 1.61 12.00 -9.46
CA ASN A 99 1.07 13.24 -8.92
C ASN A 99 1.70 13.56 -7.57
N SER A 100 3.01 13.72 -7.56
CA SER A 100 3.81 13.89 -6.35
C SER A 100 3.32 15.01 -5.41
N GLU A 101 2.76 16.07 -5.97
CA GLU A 101 2.27 17.20 -5.17
C GLU A 101 1.04 16.85 -4.32
N SER A 102 0.36 15.77 -4.67
CA SER A 102 -0.85 15.32 -3.97
C SER A 102 -0.59 14.21 -2.95
N HIS A 103 0.66 13.81 -2.75
CA HIS A 103 1.01 12.69 -1.87
C HIS A 103 2.10 13.05 -0.87
N GLU A 104 1.73 13.07 0.41
CA GLU A 104 2.68 13.36 1.48
C GLU A 104 3.82 12.35 1.52
N LEU A 105 3.55 11.06 1.26
CA LEU A 105 4.59 10.03 1.28
C LEU A 105 5.68 10.31 0.25
N TYR A 106 5.31 10.76 -0.94
CA TYR A 106 6.29 11.15 -1.96
C TYR A 106 7.17 12.29 -1.46
N GLU A 107 6.56 13.32 -0.87
CA GLU A 107 7.29 14.47 -0.34
C GLU A 107 8.28 14.07 0.75
N LEU A 108 7.88 13.17 1.65
CA LEU A 108 8.74 12.69 2.72
C LEU A 108 9.95 11.93 2.18
N TRP A 109 9.75 11.06 1.19
CA TRP A 109 10.87 10.34 0.57
C TRP A 109 11.75 11.25 -0.27
N GLU A 110 11.18 12.25 -0.93
CA GLU A 110 11.94 13.22 -1.72
C GLU A 110 12.91 14.03 -0.85
N GLU A 111 12.59 14.22 0.43
CA GLU A 111 13.46 14.90 1.40
C GLU A 111 14.65 14.06 1.83
N THR A 112 14.67 12.77 1.53
CA THR A 112 15.79 11.88 1.85
C THR A 112 16.88 12.02 0.80
N GLU A 113 18.00 11.27 0.97
CA GLU A 113 19.06 11.28 -0.03
C GLU A 113 18.55 10.72 -1.37
N ALA A 114 19.07 11.23 -2.48
CA ALA A 114 18.63 10.87 -3.82
C ALA A 114 18.65 9.35 -4.07
N GLU A 115 19.64 8.65 -3.55
CA GLU A 115 19.76 7.20 -3.68
C GLU A 115 18.58 6.49 -2.99
N ASP A 116 18.27 6.90 -1.76
CA ASP A 116 17.17 6.33 -0.99
C ASP A 116 15.82 6.62 -1.66
N PHE A 117 15.64 7.84 -2.12
CA PHE A 117 14.43 8.25 -2.84
C PHE A 117 14.23 7.41 -4.10
N ASN A 118 15.28 7.23 -4.90
CA ASN A 118 15.19 6.47 -6.14
C ASN A 118 14.87 5.00 -5.90
N GLU A 119 15.44 4.39 -4.84
CA GLU A 119 15.15 3.01 -4.48
C GLU A 119 13.68 2.85 -4.07
N TRP A 120 13.17 3.76 -3.25
CA TRP A 120 11.77 3.73 -2.85
C TRP A 120 10.84 3.89 -4.05
N LYS A 121 11.13 4.84 -4.92
CA LYS A 121 10.31 5.11 -6.12
C LYS A 121 10.26 3.88 -7.02
N GLN A 122 11.40 3.20 -7.20
CA GLN A 122 11.46 1.98 -8.00
C GLN A 122 10.61 0.87 -7.37
N GLU A 123 10.63 0.73 -6.04
CA GLU A 123 9.81 -0.25 -5.33
C GLU A 123 8.32 0.00 -5.57
N VAL A 124 7.88 1.25 -5.54
CA VAL A 124 6.48 1.62 -5.80
C VAL A 124 6.10 1.30 -7.25
N GLU A 125 6.96 1.64 -8.21
CA GLU A 125 6.72 1.36 -9.62
C GLU A 125 6.65 -0.14 -9.89
N ASP A 126 7.55 -0.93 -9.29
CA ASP A 126 7.54 -2.39 -9.43
C ASP A 126 6.27 -3.00 -8.84
N LEU A 127 5.80 -2.48 -7.73
CA LEU A 127 4.58 -2.94 -7.08
C LEU A 127 3.36 -2.70 -7.99
N ALA A 128 3.30 -1.55 -8.65
CA ALA A 128 2.21 -1.21 -9.56
C ALA A 128 2.20 -2.10 -10.81
N GLU A 129 3.37 -2.55 -11.27
CA GLU A 129 3.51 -3.40 -12.45
C GLU A 129 3.25 -4.89 -12.18
N ALA A 130 3.29 -5.29 -10.93
CA ALA A 130 3.17 -6.71 -10.54
C ALA A 130 1.74 -7.31 -10.69
#